data_85cf476518b74909668a42a0e9146368
#
_entry.id   85cf476518b74909668a42a0e9146368
#
_cell.length_a   1.000
_cell.length_b   1.000
_cell.length_c   1.000
_cell.angle_alpha   90.00
_cell.angle_beta   90.00
_cell.angle_gamma   90.00
#
_symmetry.space_group_name_H-M   'P 1'
#
loop_
_entity.id
_entity.type
_entity.pdbx_description
1 polymer ?
#
loop_
_entity_poly.entity_id
_entity_poly.type
_entity_poly.pdbx_seq_one_letter_code
_entity_poly.pdbx_strand_id
1 'polypeptide(L)'
;MVIIPGQKKVVNALIKGNKPDPIHGIRAKQRSLHNNYLTLPVIFVMLAGHYPMVFATKFSWLILAIVIVIGALIRHFFNSRHAKKKTPWWTWVLSTILIVFIIYLSNIGKPDISDDEKLASLQKDINHEILLNAAEVVEVHCAMCHAKYPSWERMSRPPKGLILANKDDIILNIDSLYQQVVLSNAMPPGNITWMEYTERETIKLLYQEILKIRNTNSLWQQLKEIL
;
A
#
# COMPACT_ATOMS: atom_id res chain seq x y z
N MET A 1 29.39 5.33 2.56
CA MET A 1 29.60 6.07 1.29
C MET A 1 30.90 5.60 0.64
N VAL A 2 30.85 4.97 -0.54
CA VAL A 2 32.01 4.34 -1.21
C VAL A 2 32.41 5.09 -2.47
N ILE A 3 31.43 5.63 -3.23
CA ILE A 3 31.66 6.24 -4.55
C ILE A 3 32.47 7.53 -4.44
N ILE A 4 32.04 8.47 -3.60
CA ILE A 4 32.68 9.80 -3.48
C ILE A 4 34.17 9.71 -3.08
N PRO A 5 34.56 8.94 -2.03
CA PRO A 5 35.96 8.82 -1.68
C PRO A 5 36.80 8.15 -2.78
N GLY A 6 36.24 7.15 -3.49
CA GLY A 6 36.90 6.51 -4.61
C GLY A 6 37.12 7.48 -5.79
N GLN A 7 36.13 8.26 -6.16
CA GLN A 7 36.23 9.27 -7.21
C GLN A 7 37.23 10.37 -6.87
N LYS A 8 37.30 10.85 -5.62
CA LYS A 8 38.31 11.82 -5.19
C LYS A 8 39.75 11.29 -5.42
N LYS A 9 39.98 10.02 -5.13
CA LYS A 9 41.28 9.39 -5.38
C LYS A 9 41.62 9.33 -6.87
N VAL A 10 40.65 8.98 -7.70
CA VAL A 10 40.81 8.94 -9.18
C VAL A 10 41.12 10.31 -9.73
N VAL A 11 40.36 11.34 -9.33
CA VAL A 11 40.56 12.73 -9.80
C VAL A 11 41.93 13.24 -9.34
N ASN A 12 42.32 13.02 -8.07
CA ASN A 12 43.63 13.45 -7.57
C ASN A 12 44.80 12.78 -8.30
N ALA A 13 44.65 11.50 -8.68
CA ALA A 13 45.68 10.81 -9.45
C ALA A 13 45.80 11.43 -10.86
N LEU A 14 44.66 11.73 -11.51
CA LEU A 14 44.65 12.38 -12.84
C LEU A 14 45.25 13.79 -12.80
N ILE A 15 44.95 14.60 -11.78
CA ILE A 15 45.52 15.95 -11.61
C ILE A 15 47.04 15.87 -11.47
N LYS A 16 47.56 14.81 -10.81
CA LYS A 16 49.00 14.57 -10.66
C LYS A 16 49.66 13.93 -11.89
N GLY A 17 48.92 13.73 -12.99
CA GLY A 17 49.44 13.06 -14.18
C GLY A 17 49.64 11.54 -14.00
N ASN A 18 49.19 10.97 -12.91
CA ASN A 18 49.34 9.55 -12.63
C ASN A 18 48.16 8.73 -13.15
N LYS A 19 48.40 7.49 -13.56
CA LYS A 19 47.33 6.57 -13.94
C LYS A 19 46.55 6.13 -12.71
N PRO A 20 45.22 6.38 -12.61
CA PRO A 20 44.42 6.01 -11.47
C PRO A 20 44.25 4.49 -11.35
N ASP A 21 44.14 3.99 -10.12
CA ASP A 21 43.85 2.58 -9.85
C ASP A 21 42.43 2.22 -10.36
N PRO A 22 42.31 1.22 -11.29
CA PRO A 22 41.05 0.80 -11.86
C PRO A 22 40.01 0.30 -10.82
N ILE A 23 40.49 -0.17 -9.66
CA ILE A 23 39.63 -0.76 -8.62
C ILE A 23 38.58 0.24 -8.12
N HIS A 24 38.92 1.53 -8.06
CA HIS A 24 37.99 2.57 -7.64
C HIS A 24 36.83 2.77 -8.65
N GLY A 25 37.14 2.69 -9.92
CA GLY A 25 36.15 2.76 -11.01
C GLY A 25 35.22 1.52 -11.01
N ILE A 26 35.80 0.33 -10.86
CA ILE A 26 35.04 -0.93 -10.81
C ILE A 26 34.08 -0.95 -9.62
N ARG A 27 34.54 -0.59 -8.42
CA ARG A 27 33.71 -0.50 -7.22
C ARG A 27 32.61 0.55 -7.34
N ALA A 28 32.90 1.71 -7.90
CA ALA A 28 31.94 2.77 -8.13
C ALA A 28 30.83 2.31 -9.10
N LYS A 29 31.21 1.67 -10.23
CA LYS A 29 30.28 1.09 -11.19
C LYS A 29 29.38 0.03 -10.59
N GLN A 30 29.96 -0.88 -9.78
CA GLN A 30 29.19 -1.93 -9.11
C GLN A 30 28.15 -1.36 -8.15
N ARG A 31 28.54 -0.37 -7.32
CA ARG A 31 27.62 0.29 -6.39
C ARG A 31 26.52 1.08 -7.09
N SER A 32 26.89 1.79 -8.17
CA SER A 32 25.91 2.49 -9.00
C SER A 32 24.89 1.52 -9.63
N LEU A 33 25.36 0.36 -10.08
CA LEU A 33 24.50 -0.68 -10.64
C LEU A 33 23.52 -1.22 -9.60
N HIS A 34 23.99 -1.53 -8.38
CA HIS A 34 23.11 -1.98 -7.28
C HIS A 34 22.06 -0.92 -6.95
N ASN A 35 22.45 0.34 -6.82
CA ASN A 35 21.51 1.43 -6.57
C ASN A 35 20.46 1.57 -7.69
N ASN A 36 20.87 1.35 -8.93
CA ASN A 36 19.96 1.38 -10.08
C ASN A 36 18.88 0.27 -10.02
N TYR A 37 19.23 -0.94 -9.53
CA TYR A 37 18.25 -2.01 -9.34
C TYR A 37 17.21 -1.67 -8.26
N LEU A 38 17.60 -0.92 -7.23
CA LEU A 38 16.70 -0.55 -6.13
C LEU A 38 15.82 0.68 -6.44
N THR A 39 16.11 1.42 -7.50
CA THR A 39 15.42 2.69 -7.80
C THR A 39 13.90 2.50 -7.96
N LEU A 40 13.45 1.53 -8.78
CA LEU A 40 12.02 1.30 -9.01
C LEU A 40 11.29 0.82 -7.76
N PRO A 41 11.79 -0.17 -7.00
CA PRO A 41 11.19 -0.56 -5.72
C PRO A 41 11.09 0.60 -4.73
N VAL A 42 12.11 1.43 -4.61
CA VAL A 42 12.10 2.58 -3.69
C VAL A 42 11.03 3.60 -4.08
N ILE A 43 10.96 3.98 -5.37
CA ILE A 43 9.92 4.88 -5.88
C ILE A 43 8.53 4.29 -5.60
N PHE A 44 8.33 2.99 -5.83
CA PHE A 44 7.06 2.34 -5.55
C PHE A 44 6.70 2.45 -4.07
N VAL A 45 7.62 2.16 -3.15
CA VAL A 45 7.38 2.27 -1.71
C VAL A 45 7.05 3.71 -1.29
N MET A 46 7.72 4.70 -1.88
CA MET A 46 7.42 6.12 -1.63
C MET A 46 6.00 6.50 -2.08
N LEU A 47 5.57 5.97 -3.23
CA LEU A 47 4.21 6.22 -3.74
C LEU A 47 3.14 5.38 -3.03
N ALA A 48 3.52 4.28 -2.41
CA ALA A 48 2.60 3.34 -1.75
C ALA A 48 1.78 4.00 -0.63
N GLY A 49 2.35 5.00 0.07
CA GLY A 49 1.62 5.80 1.06
C GLY A 49 0.43 6.56 0.49
N HIS A 50 0.43 6.85 -0.82
CA HIS A 50 -0.68 7.51 -1.52
C HIS A 50 -1.71 6.51 -2.08
N TYR A 51 -1.37 5.23 -2.14
CA TYR A 51 -2.22 4.15 -2.67
C TYR A 51 -2.27 2.94 -1.71
N PRO A 52 -2.75 3.13 -0.48
CA PRO A 52 -2.68 2.10 0.57
C PRO A 52 -3.52 0.86 0.26
N MET A 53 -4.49 0.94 -0.65
CA MET A 53 -5.35 -0.19 -1.03
C MET A 53 -4.57 -1.39 -1.60
N VAL A 54 -3.39 -1.17 -2.18
CA VAL A 54 -2.52 -2.25 -2.68
C VAL A 54 -1.98 -3.09 -1.53
N PHE A 55 -1.82 -2.49 -0.34
CA PHE A 55 -1.29 -3.15 0.85
C PHE A 55 -2.37 -3.51 1.88
N ALA A 56 -3.66 -3.27 1.54
CA ALA A 56 -4.82 -3.58 2.38
C ALA A 56 -5.10 -5.09 2.53
N THR A 57 -4.15 -5.96 2.19
CA THR A 57 -4.34 -7.39 2.20
C THR A 57 -3.46 -8.06 3.26
N LYS A 58 -3.86 -9.25 3.72
CA LYS A 58 -3.04 -10.10 4.61
C LYS A 58 -1.67 -10.43 4.00
N PHE A 59 -1.54 -10.31 2.67
CA PHE A 59 -0.35 -10.62 1.89
C PHE A 59 0.50 -9.39 1.52
N SER A 60 0.36 -8.28 2.24
CA SER A 60 1.07 -7.03 1.95
C SER A 60 2.60 -7.21 1.85
N TRP A 61 3.20 -8.02 2.73
CA TRP A 61 4.63 -8.35 2.71
C TRP A 61 5.03 -9.11 1.42
N LEU A 62 4.16 -10.03 0.95
CA LEU A 62 4.41 -10.79 -0.27
C LEU A 62 4.29 -9.89 -1.51
N ILE A 63 3.28 -9.01 -1.53
CA ILE A 63 3.12 -8.00 -2.60
C ILE A 63 4.38 -7.13 -2.68
N LEU A 64 4.90 -6.65 -1.55
CA LEU A 64 6.13 -5.87 -1.52
C LEU A 64 7.32 -6.66 -2.08
N ALA A 65 7.48 -7.93 -1.68
CA ALA A 65 8.55 -8.80 -2.18
C ALA A 65 8.45 -8.98 -3.71
N ILE A 66 7.25 -9.22 -4.25
CA ILE A 66 7.01 -9.37 -5.69
C ILE A 66 7.32 -8.06 -6.44
N VAL A 67 6.94 -6.90 -5.89
CA VAL A 67 7.25 -5.60 -6.49
C VAL A 67 8.77 -5.36 -6.58
N ILE A 68 9.53 -5.76 -5.57
CA ILE A 68 11.01 -5.68 -5.60
C ILE A 68 11.55 -6.55 -6.74
N VAL A 69 11.03 -7.76 -6.91
CA VAL A 69 11.42 -8.67 -8.00
C VAL A 69 11.07 -8.06 -9.37
N ILE A 70 9.84 -7.55 -9.56
CA ILE A 70 9.42 -6.89 -10.80
C ILE A 70 10.35 -5.71 -11.12
N GLY A 71 10.65 -4.86 -10.14
CA GLY A 71 11.56 -3.73 -10.31
C GLY A 71 12.96 -4.17 -10.75
N ALA A 72 13.48 -5.26 -10.18
CA ALA A 72 14.75 -5.86 -10.58
C ALA A 72 14.72 -6.43 -11.99
N LEU A 73 13.64 -7.12 -12.39
CA LEU A 73 13.47 -7.68 -13.74
C LEU A 73 13.44 -6.58 -14.81
N ILE A 74 12.66 -5.52 -14.59
CA ILE A 74 12.58 -4.37 -15.49
C ILE A 74 13.96 -3.71 -15.63
N ARG A 75 14.66 -3.49 -14.53
CA ARG A 75 16.02 -2.91 -14.57
C ARG A 75 17.02 -3.84 -15.23
N HIS A 76 16.90 -5.15 -15.04
CA HIS A 76 17.76 -6.12 -15.71
C HIS A 76 17.63 -6.03 -17.24
N PHE A 77 16.40 -5.90 -17.76
CA PHE A 77 16.17 -5.69 -19.18
C PHE A 77 16.91 -4.45 -19.71
N PHE A 78 16.70 -3.29 -19.07
CA PHE A 78 17.33 -2.04 -19.51
C PHE A 78 18.85 -2.06 -19.35
N ASN A 79 19.36 -2.61 -18.25
CA ASN A 79 20.80 -2.72 -18.01
C ASN A 79 21.48 -3.64 -19.06
N SER A 80 20.84 -4.76 -19.43
CA SER A 80 21.32 -5.66 -20.47
C SER A 80 21.33 -5.00 -21.85
N ARG A 81 20.28 -4.24 -22.17
CA ARG A 81 20.18 -3.46 -23.40
C ARG A 81 21.28 -2.39 -23.50
N HIS A 82 21.51 -1.62 -22.42
CA HIS A 82 22.57 -0.61 -22.37
C HIS A 82 23.98 -1.23 -22.45
N ALA A 83 24.16 -2.43 -21.93
CA ALA A 83 25.41 -3.16 -22.01
C ALA A 83 25.62 -3.85 -23.38
N LYS A 84 24.76 -3.60 -24.39
CA LYS A 84 24.77 -4.24 -25.71
C LYS A 84 24.78 -5.77 -25.68
N LYS A 85 24.23 -6.37 -24.61
CA LYS A 85 24.00 -7.81 -24.48
C LYS A 85 22.67 -8.21 -25.14
N LYS A 86 22.46 -9.54 -25.34
CA LYS A 86 21.14 -10.02 -25.78
C LYS A 86 20.05 -9.51 -24.86
N THR A 87 19.02 -8.91 -25.43
CA THR A 87 17.87 -8.37 -24.67
C THR A 87 17.05 -9.53 -24.10
N PRO A 88 16.91 -9.64 -22.76
CA PRO A 88 16.17 -10.76 -22.15
C PRO A 88 14.66 -10.48 -22.18
N TRP A 89 13.99 -10.72 -23.29
CA TRP A 89 12.54 -10.49 -23.43
C TRP A 89 11.68 -11.29 -22.45
N TRP A 90 12.18 -12.42 -21.96
CA TRP A 90 11.51 -13.24 -20.95
C TRP A 90 11.20 -12.46 -19.66
N THR A 91 11.97 -11.41 -19.36
CA THR A 91 11.74 -10.57 -18.17
C THR A 91 10.40 -9.84 -18.23
N TRP A 92 9.95 -9.44 -19.42
CA TRP A 92 8.65 -8.81 -19.59
C TRP A 92 7.50 -9.80 -19.36
N VAL A 93 7.62 -11.01 -19.90
CA VAL A 93 6.62 -12.07 -19.69
C VAL A 93 6.48 -12.37 -18.21
N LEU A 94 7.61 -12.58 -17.51
CA LEU A 94 7.60 -12.85 -16.08
C LEU A 94 7.04 -11.68 -15.26
N SER A 95 7.41 -10.43 -15.61
CA SER A 95 6.87 -9.25 -14.95
C SER A 95 5.35 -9.14 -15.11
N THR A 96 4.82 -9.43 -16.29
CA THR A 96 3.37 -9.42 -16.54
C THR A 96 2.66 -10.48 -15.70
N ILE A 97 3.19 -11.71 -15.63
CA ILE A 97 2.64 -12.78 -14.80
C ILE A 97 2.62 -12.36 -13.33
N LEU A 98 3.70 -11.77 -12.83
CA LEU A 98 3.78 -11.30 -11.45
C LEU A 98 2.81 -10.15 -11.16
N ILE A 99 2.58 -9.24 -12.11
CA ILE A 99 1.57 -8.16 -11.97
C ILE A 99 0.16 -8.76 -11.87
N VAL A 100 -0.19 -9.70 -12.76
CA VAL A 100 -1.49 -10.39 -12.70
C VAL A 100 -1.64 -11.13 -11.36
N PHE A 101 -0.58 -11.74 -10.86
CA PHE A 101 -0.58 -12.41 -9.57
C PHE A 101 -0.77 -11.41 -8.40
N ILE A 102 -0.17 -10.21 -8.45
CA ILE A 102 -0.44 -9.15 -7.46
C ILE A 102 -1.92 -8.74 -7.49
N ILE A 103 -2.50 -8.55 -8.69
CA ILE A 103 -3.93 -8.21 -8.82
C ILE A 103 -4.80 -9.30 -8.20
N TYR A 104 -4.48 -10.56 -8.45
CA TYR A 104 -5.16 -11.70 -7.85
C TYR A 104 -5.05 -11.67 -6.31
N LEU A 105 -3.84 -11.52 -5.75
CA LEU A 105 -3.61 -11.43 -4.31
C LEU A 105 -4.33 -10.24 -3.67
N SER A 106 -4.42 -9.11 -4.38
CA SER A 106 -5.11 -7.91 -3.89
C SER A 106 -6.63 -8.07 -3.82
N ASN A 107 -7.18 -9.04 -4.55
CA ASN A 107 -8.62 -9.34 -4.54
C ASN A 107 -8.97 -10.51 -3.61
N ILE A 108 -7.99 -11.35 -3.23
CA ILE A 108 -8.22 -12.41 -2.24
C ILE A 108 -8.56 -11.78 -0.89
N GLY A 109 -9.68 -12.20 -0.32
CA GLY A 109 -10.10 -11.79 1.02
C GLY A 109 -10.75 -10.41 1.10
N LYS A 110 -11.05 -9.76 -0.03
CA LYS A 110 -12.07 -8.72 -0.04
C LYS A 110 -13.40 -9.43 0.12
N PRO A 111 -14.12 -9.24 1.24
CA PRO A 111 -15.45 -9.80 1.35
C PRO A 111 -16.28 -9.16 0.24
N ASP A 112 -16.93 -9.97 -0.55
CA ASP A 112 -17.99 -9.51 -1.45
C ASP A 112 -19.20 -9.18 -0.56
N ILE A 113 -19.20 -7.94 -0.03
CA ILE A 113 -20.28 -7.41 0.82
C ILE A 113 -21.30 -6.68 -0.07
N SER A 114 -21.39 -7.08 -1.32
CA SER A 114 -22.40 -6.54 -2.26
C SER A 114 -23.81 -7.07 -1.98
N ASP A 115 -23.95 -8.09 -1.15
CA ASP A 115 -25.24 -8.64 -0.74
C ASP A 115 -25.76 -7.90 0.49
N ASP A 116 -26.86 -7.19 0.35
CA ASP A 116 -27.57 -6.47 1.44
C ASP A 116 -27.85 -7.41 2.63
N GLU A 117 -28.09 -8.69 2.37
CA GLU A 117 -28.33 -9.73 3.38
C GLU A 117 -27.08 -10.00 4.24
N LYS A 118 -25.90 -10.05 3.62
CA LYS A 118 -24.62 -10.20 4.35
C LYS A 118 -24.28 -8.95 5.18
N LEU A 119 -24.58 -7.79 4.66
CA LEU A 119 -24.38 -6.53 5.36
C LEU A 119 -25.29 -6.44 6.59
N ALA A 120 -26.56 -6.79 6.44
CA ALA A 120 -27.52 -6.83 7.54
C ALA A 120 -27.14 -7.86 8.62
N SER A 121 -26.62 -9.02 8.23
CA SER A 121 -26.14 -10.03 9.18
C SER A 121 -24.89 -9.55 9.93
N LEU A 122 -23.92 -8.93 9.25
CA LEU A 122 -22.75 -8.32 9.88
C LEU A 122 -23.14 -7.23 10.88
N GLN A 123 -24.08 -6.36 10.51
CA GLN A 123 -24.56 -5.29 11.36
C GLN A 123 -25.22 -5.81 12.65
N LYS A 124 -25.93 -6.95 12.57
CA LYS A 124 -26.55 -7.61 13.72
C LYS A 124 -25.53 -8.24 14.67
N ASP A 125 -24.44 -8.77 14.11
CA ASP A 125 -23.39 -9.46 14.88
C ASP A 125 -22.36 -8.49 15.51
N ILE A 126 -22.25 -7.26 14.99
CA ILE A 126 -21.36 -6.24 15.53
C ILE A 126 -21.96 -5.68 16.83
N ASN A 127 -21.11 -5.46 17.84
CA ASN A 127 -21.51 -4.77 19.05
C ASN A 127 -22.02 -3.36 18.71
N HIS A 128 -23.28 -3.12 19.07
CA HIS A 128 -24.01 -1.88 18.75
C HIS A 128 -23.32 -0.63 19.28
N GLU A 129 -22.74 -0.69 20.48
CA GLU A 129 -22.04 0.42 21.11
C GLU A 129 -20.76 0.78 20.36
N ILE A 130 -19.97 -0.24 19.97
CA ILE A 130 -18.74 -0.02 19.19
C ILE A 130 -19.07 0.63 17.84
N LEU A 131 -20.12 0.17 17.17
CA LEU A 131 -20.55 0.73 15.89
C LEU A 131 -21.08 2.15 16.02
N LEU A 132 -21.81 2.47 17.08
CA LEU A 132 -22.31 3.83 17.35
C LEU A 132 -21.15 4.79 17.59
N ASN A 133 -20.23 4.44 18.49
CA ASN A 133 -19.08 5.28 18.81
C ASN A 133 -18.19 5.52 17.57
N ALA A 134 -17.98 4.50 16.75
CA ALA A 134 -17.24 4.67 15.52
C ALA A 134 -17.98 5.51 14.48
N ALA A 135 -19.30 5.41 14.40
CA ALA A 135 -20.11 6.23 13.51
C ALA A 135 -20.06 7.72 13.92
N GLU A 136 -20.10 8.02 15.22
CA GLU A 136 -19.94 9.37 15.73
C GLU A 136 -18.57 9.96 15.36
N VAL A 137 -17.49 9.20 15.57
CA VAL A 137 -16.14 9.61 15.17
C VAL A 137 -16.06 9.90 13.66
N VAL A 138 -16.65 9.03 12.82
CA VAL A 138 -16.68 9.23 11.36
C VAL A 138 -17.51 10.45 10.97
N GLU A 139 -18.64 10.69 11.63
CA GLU A 139 -19.48 11.85 11.38
C GLU A 139 -18.73 13.15 11.67
N VAL A 140 -18.07 13.25 12.82
CA VAL A 140 -17.33 14.43 13.25
C VAL A 140 -16.11 14.71 12.38
N HIS A 141 -15.32 13.68 12.02
CA HIS A 141 -14.01 13.87 11.41
C HIS A 141 -13.97 13.62 9.91
N CYS A 142 -14.93 12.88 9.34
CA CYS A 142 -14.89 12.46 7.94
C CYS A 142 -16.02 13.04 7.09
N ALA A 143 -17.21 13.27 7.67
CA ALA A 143 -18.40 13.65 6.90
C ALA A 143 -18.23 14.99 6.17
N MET A 144 -17.46 15.92 6.72
CA MET A 144 -17.16 17.20 6.09
C MET A 144 -16.66 17.05 4.64
N CYS A 145 -15.85 16.01 4.37
CA CYS A 145 -15.31 15.71 3.04
C CYS A 145 -15.94 14.48 2.39
N HIS A 146 -16.43 13.52 3.19
CA HIS A 146 -16.89 12.21 2.71
C HIS A 146 -18.41 12.01 2.81
N ALA A 147 -19.18 13.06 3.07
CA ALA A 147 -20.63 13.03 2.89
C ALA A 147 -21.01 12.96 1.40
N LYS A 148 -22.24 12.53 1.10
CA LYS A 148 -22.79 12.56 -0.27
C LYS A 148 -22.69 13.95 -0.90
N TYR A 149 -22.86 14.99 -0.07
CA TYR A 149 -22.70 16.40 -0.42
C TYR A 149 -21.71 17.01 0.57
N PRO A 150 -20.41 17.04 0.23
CA PRO A 150 -19.40 17.58 1.13
C PRO A 150 -19.64 19.05 1.49
N SER A 151 -19.41 19.40 2.75
CA SER A 151 -19.50 20.80 3.24
C SER A 151 -18.18 21.56 3.15
N TRP A 152 -17.07 20.86 2.84
CA TRP A 152 -15.76 21.47 2.70
C TRP A 152 -15.70 22.40 1.49
N GLU A 153 -15.17 23.62 1.65
CA GLU A 153 -15.06 24.59 0.58
C GLU A 153 -14.34 24.04 -0.66
N ARG A 154 -14.88 24.35 -1.85
CA ARG A 154 -14.38 23.89 -3.16
C ARG A 154 -14.50 22.40 -3.45
N MET A 155 -15.22 21.64 -2.65
CA MET A 155 -15.45 20.22 -2.86
C MET A 155 -16.88 19.97 -3.30
N SER A 156 -17.10 19.65 -4.58
CA SER A 156 -18.42 19.36 -5.14
C SER A 156 -18.80 17.88 -5.05
N ARG A 157 -17.81 17.02 -4.80
CA ARG A 157 -18.00 15.56 -4.70
C ARG A 157 -17.02 14.99 -3.68
N PRO A 158 -17.39 13.88 -3.01
CA PRO A 158 -16.49 13.23 -2.06
C PRO A 158 -15.20 12.74 -2.77
N PRO A 159 -14.02 12.88 -2.14
CA PRO A 159 -12.76 12.45 -2.71
C PRO A 159 -12.79 10.96 -3.06
N LYS A 160 -12.31 10.61 -4.26
CA LYS A 160 -12.29 9.25 -4.81
C LYS A 160 -13.68 8.57 -4.86
N GLY A 161 -14.77 9.32 -4.74
CA GLY A 161 -16.12 8.78 -4.67
C GLY A 161 -16.44 8.01 -3.38
N LEU A 162 -15.58 8.11 -2.37
CA LEU A 162 -15.79 7.45 -1.09
C LEU A 162 -16.81 8.23 -0.27
N ILE A 163 -17.98 7.61 -0.06
CA ILE A 163 -19.06 8.14 0.78
C ILE A 163 -18.99 7.42 2.13
N LEU A 164 -19.12 8.17 3.22
CA LEU A 164 -19.18 7.69 4.60
C LEU A 164 -20.33 8.41 5.31
N ALA A 165 -21.56 8.18 4.80
CA ALA A 165 -22.75 8.90 5.26
C ALA A 165 -23.59 8.11 6.29
N ASN A 166 -23.45 6.80 6.32
CA ASN A 166 -24.21 5.92 7.18
C ASN A 166 -23.36 4.76 7.71
N LYS A 167 -23.92 3.95 8.60
CA LYS A 167 -23.23 2.81 9.22
C LYS A 167 -22.82 1.75 8.19
N ASP A 168 -23.62 1.55 7.15
CA ASP A 168 -23.35 0.60 6.09
C ASP A 168 -22.12 1.01 5.30
N ASP A 169 -22.03 2.30 4.93
CA ASP A 169 -20.85 2.85 4.27
C ASP A 169 -19.57 2.66 5.11
N ILE A 170 -19.68 2.80 6.43
CA ILE A 170 -18.55 2.61 7.36
C ILE A 170 -18.11 1.14 7.37
N ILE A 171 -19.04 0.20 7.50
CA ILE A 171 -18.75 -1.25 7.52
C ILE A 171 -18.15 -1.70 6.19
N LEU A 172 -18.72 -1.25 5.07
CA LEU A 172 -18.23 -1.56 3.72
C LEU A 172 -16.81 -1.05 3.47
N ASN A 173 -16.47 0.10 4.04
CA ASN A 173 -15.18 0.76 3.82
C ASN A 173 -14.22 0.66 5.01
N ILE A 174 -14.50 -0.21 5.98
CA ILE A 174 -13.74 -0.30 7.23
C ILE A 174 -12.24 -0.61 7.02
N ASP A 175 -11.91 -1.41 6.02
CA ASP A 175 -10.51 -1.73 5.69
C ASP A 175 -9.76 -0.48 5.24
N SER A 176 -10.40 0.37 4.42
CA SER A 176 -9.83 1.65 3.97
C SER A 176 -9.74 2.67 5.11
N LEU A 177 -10.78 2.74 5.95
CA LEU A 177 -10.79 3.58 7.15
C LEU A 177 -9.64 3.21 8.09
N TYR A 178 -9.50 1.93 8.44
CA TYR A 178 -8.44 1.47 9.31
C TYR A 178 -7.05 1.84 8.79
N GLN A 179 -6.82 1.67 7.49
CA GLN A 179 -5.53 1.99 6.90
C GLN A 179 -5.22 3.48 6.89
N GLN A 180 -6.20 4.31 6.55
CA GLN A 180 -5.97 5.75 6.42
C GLN A 180 -5.97 6.46 7.77
N VAL A 181 -6.81 6.02 8.70
CA VAL A 181 -7.02 6.67 9.99
C VAL A 181 -6.06 6.12 11.05
N VAL A 182 -5.87 4.79 11.11
CA VAL A 182 -5.14 4.13 12.20
C VAL A 182 -3.70 3.81 11.81
N LEU A 183 -3.47 3.17 10.65
CA LEU A 183 -2.11 2.72 10.30
C LEU A 183 -1.24 3.86 9.75
N SER A 184 -1.76 4.66 8.82
CA SER A 184 -0.97 5.69 8.16
C SER A 184 -1.13 7.08 8.78
N ASN A 185 -2.17 7.29 9.58
CA ASN A 185 -2.58 8.60 10.09
C ASN A 185 -2.74 9.68 8.98
N ALA A 186 -2.99 9.23 7.74
CA ALA A 186 -3.12 10.12 6.59
C ALA A 186 -4.45 10.87 6.58
N MET A 187 -5.45 10.32 7.28
CA MET A 187 -6.76 10.95 7.44
C MET A 187 -7.06 11.23 8.92
N PRO A 188 -7.70 12.34 9.23
CA PRO A 188 -7.95 13.51 8.38
C PRO A 188 -6.65 14.16 7.88
N PRO A 189 -6.63 14.79 6.66
CA PRO A 189 -5.40 15.36 6.11
C PRO A 189 -4.81 16.43 7.05
N GLY A 190 -3.55 16.26 7.46
CA GLY A 190 -2.89 17.16 8.41
C GLY A 190 -3.58 17.25 9.77
N ASN A 191 -4.45 16.30 10.09
CA ASN A 191 -5.28 16.26 11.29
C ASN A 191 -6.11 17.55 11.51
N ILE A 192 -6.68 18.10 10.43
CA ILE A 192 -7.41 19.38 10.42
C ILE A 192 -8.65 19.41 11.33
N THR A 193 -9.20 18.23 11.64
CA THR A 193 -10.36 18.09 12.54
C THR A 193 -9.96 17.78 13.98
N TRP A 194 -8.67 17.79 14.30
CA TRP A 194 -8.13 17.53 15.65
C TRP A 194 -8.51 16.15 16.21
N MET A 195 -8.60 15.14 15.34
CA MET A 195 -8.88 13.78 15.74
C MET A 195 -7.86 13.28 16.77
N GLU A 196 -8.33 12.81 17.92
CA GLU A 196 -7.52 12.32 19.02
C GLU A 196 -7.11 10.85 18.83
N TYR A 197 -6.13 10.42 19.61
CA TYR A 197 -5.68 9.03 19.59
C TYR A 197 -6.77 8.04 20.01
N THR A 198 -7.58 8.40 21.01
CA THR A 198 -8.72 7.64 21.52
C THR A 198 -9.77 7.38 20.45
N GLU A 199 -10.03 8.36 19.60
CA GLU A 199 -10.97 8.26 18.48
C GLU A 199 -10.43 7.34 17.38
N ARG A 200 -9.12 7.35 17.13
CA ARG A 200 -8.48 6.39 16.21
C ARG A 200 -8.54 4.96 16.76
N GLU A 201 -8.38 4.77 18.07
CA GLU A 201 -8.55 3.47 18.72
C GLU A 201 -10.00 2.95 18.59
N THR A 202 -11.01 3.83 18.60
CA THR A 202 -12.41 3.46 18.36
C THR A 202 -12.60 2.84 16.96
N ILE A 203 -12.01 3.45 15.94
CA ILE A 203 -12.01 2.88 14.57
C ILE A 203 -11.28 1.54 14.52
N LYS A 204 -10.17 1.40 15.24
CA LYS A 204 -9.41 0.15 15.33
C LYS A 204 -10.22 -0.96 16.00
N LEU A 205 -10.94 -0.65 17.08
CA LEU A 205 -11.81 -1.60 17.76
C LEU A 205 -12.93 -2.12 16.84
N LEU A 206 -13.59 -1.23 16.10
CA LEU A 206 -14.58 -1.62 15.10
C LEU A 206 -13.98 -2.53 14.04
N TYR A 207 -12.80 -2.18 13.52
CA TYR A 207 -12.11 -3.01 12.54
C TYR A 207 -11.80 -4.42 13.08
N GLN A 208 -11.29 -4.51 14.31
CA GLN A 208 -10.96 -5.79 14.95
C GLN A 208 -12.21 -6.65 15.17
N GLU A 209 -13.32 -6.07 15.58
CA GLU A 209 -14.59 -6.75 15.77
C GLU A 209 -15.10 -7.32 14.44
N ILE A 210 -15.12 -6.51 13.39
CA ILE A 210 -15.52 -6.97 12.05
C ILE A 210 -14.61 -8.08 11.54
N LEU A 211 -13.29 -8.00 11.76
CA LEU A 211 -12.36 -9.06 11.40
C LEU A 211 -12.65 -10.37 12.12
N LYS A 212 -12.98 -10.31 13.40
CA LYS A 212 -13.32 -11.49 14.20
C LYS A 212 -14.58 -12.18 13.65
N ILE A 213 -15.62 -11.41 13.36
CA ILE A 213 -16.87 -11.92 12.77
C ILE A 213 -16.60 -12.54 11.38
N ARG A 214 -15.85 -11.85 10.53
CA ARG A 214 -15.48 -12.36 9.18
C ARG A 214 -14.71 -13.68 9.26
N ASN A 215 -13.77 -13.80 10.18
CA ASN A 215 -12.98 -15.02 10.35
C ASN A 215 -13.84 -16.19 10.89
N THR A 216 -14.74 -15.92 11.81
CA THR A 216 -15.66 -16.94 12.36
C THR A 216 -16.60 -17.44 11.27
N ASN A 217 -17.21 -16.56 10.49
CA ASN A 217 -18.12 -16.94 9.40
C ASN A 217 -17.41 -17.72 8.29
N SER A 218 -16.16 -17.38 7.95
CA SER A 218 -15.38 -18.13 6.97
C SER A 218 -15.05 -19.55 7.42
N LEU A 219 -14.73 -19.75 8.70
CA LEU A 219 -14.51 -21.07 9.30
C LEU A 219 -15.77 -21.92 9.29
N TRP A 220 -16.94 -21.33 9.61
CA TRP A 220 -18.22 -22.04 9.58
C TRP A 220 -18.64 -22.46 8.16
N GLN A 221 -18.35 -21.65 7.15
CA GLN A 221 -18.60 -22.01 5.75
C GLN A 221 -17.72 -23.20 5.31
N GLN A 222 -16.42 -23.15 5.63
CA GLN A 222 -15.50 -24.26 5.32
C GLN A 222 -15.88 -25.56 6.02
N LEU A 223 -16.36 -25.50 7.26
CA LEU A 223 -16.83 -26.68 8.00
C LEU A 223 -18.12 -27.27 7.41
N LYS A 224 -19.02 -26.42 6.87
CA LYS A 224 -20.24 -26.89 6.20
C LYS A 224 -20.00 -27.57 4.84
N GLU A 225 -18.89 -27.22 4.16
CA GLU A 225 -18.49 -27.87 2.90
C GLU A 225 -17.81 -29.23 3.11
N ILE A 226 -17.35 -29.52 4.35
CA ILE A 226 -16.65 -30.78 4.71
C ILE A 226 -17.63 -31.77 5.32
N LEU A 227 -18.79 -31.37 5.83
CA LEU A 227 -19.86 -32.19 6.41
C LEU A 227 -20.97 -32.47 5.41
#